data_81f54fe8d96d637c7a4c80f59754ea46
#
_entry.id   81f54fe8d96d637c7a4c80f59754ea46
#
_cell.length_a   1.000
_cell.length_b   1.000
_cell.length_c   1.000
_cell.angle_alpha   90.00
_cell.angle_beta   90.00
_cell.angle_gamma   90.00
#
_symmetry.space_group_name_H-M   'P 1'
#
loop_
_entity.id
_entity.type
_entity.pdbx_description
1 polymer ?
#
loop_
_entity_poly.entity_id
_entity_poly.type
_entity_poly.pdbx_seq_one_letter_code
_entity_poly.pdbx_strand_id
1 'polypeptide(L)'
;MKYLKSLSVLFIVAAIAGCSTTLENAGGFYVRGYDFTKYTEQGFLFTPESYLGAYEAVGQIHVDFIPEVRDSRTHRNDLPRLLPGYDLVSHDGKFYHVEQPNKEDIIDHLYELSVEMGANAVTNFYVSTSSWEGVSDIRILTISGFAIRRTDI
;
A
#
# COMPACT_ATOMS: atom_id res chain seq x y z
N MET A 1 54.05 -16.19 -29.97
CA MET A 1 53.56 -14.91 -29.46
C MET A 1 52.26 -14.37 -30.13
N LYS A 2 51.91 -14.75 -31.35
CA LYS A 2 50.66 -14.29 -32.00
C LYS A 2 49.37 -14.82 -31.42
N TYR A 3 49.37 -16.07 -30.92
CA TYR A 3 48.19 -16.72 -30.34
C TYR A 3 47.83 -16.27 -28.94
N LEU A 4 48.80 -15.73 -28.16
CA LEU A 4 48.56 -15.21 -26.82
C LEU A 4 47.76 -13.94 -26.84
N LYS A 5 47.95 -13.07 -27.87
CA LYS A 5 47.21 -11.82 -28.06
C LYS A 5 45.76 -12.09 -28.47
N SER A 6 45.51 -13.13 -29.26
CA SER A 6 44.20 -13.51 -29.72
C SER A 6 43.34 -14.11 -28.57
N LEU A 7 43.96 -14.83 -27.65
CA LEU A 7 43.31 -15.41 -26.48
C LEU A 7 42.86 -14.34 -25.49
N SER A 8 43.67 -13.27 -25.28
CA SER A 8 43.34 -12.17 -24.41
C SER A 8 42.15 -11.34 -24.90
N VAL A 9 42.01 -11.15 -26.22
CA VAL A 9 40.87 -10.42 -26.81
C VAL A 9 39.58 -11.23 -26.67
N LEU A 10 39.65 -12.56 -26.80
CA LEU A 10 38.48 -13.42 -26.61
C LEU A 10 37.95 -13.40 -25.18
N PHE A 11 38.86 -13.35 -24.17
CA PHE A 11 38.48 -13.23 -22.76
C PHE A 11 37.83 -11.90 -22.42
N ILE A 12 38.29 -10.79 -23.02
CA ILE A 12 37.71 -9.45 -22.80
C ILE A 12 36.30 -9.36 -23.39
N VAL A 13 36.08 -9.94 -24.58
CA VAL A 13 34.75 -9.97 -25.21
C VAL A 13 33.76 -10.83 -24.42
N ALA A 14 34.19 -11.94 -23.83
CA ALA A 14 33.34 -12.78 -22.97
C ALA A 14 33.00 -12.09 -21.63
N ALA A 15 33.86 -11.22 -21.11
CA ALA A 15 33.59 -10.48 -19.88
C ALA A 15 32.60 -9.31 -20.05
N ILE A 16 32.43 -8.81 -21.27
CA ILE A 16 31.48 -7.74 -21.60
C ILE A 16 30.08 -8.28 -21.90
N ALA A 17 29.95 -9.58 -22.22
CA ALA A 17 28.68 -10.31 -22.33
C ALA A 17 28.02 -10.60 -20.95
N GLY A 18 28.39 -9.85 -19.92
CA GLY A 18 27.84 -9.95 -18.58
C GLY A 18 26.36 -9.60 -18.59
N CYS A 19 25.60 -10.53 -18.08
CA CYS A 19 24.16 -10.57 -17.87
C CYS A 19 23.50 -9.21 -17.74
N SER A 20 22.89 -8.71 -18.79
CA SER A 20 21.80 -7.74 -18.66
C SER A 20 20.59 -8.52 -18.17
N THR A 21 20.32 -8.50 -16.87
CA THR A 21 19.01 -8.86 -16.34
C THR A 21 18.03 -7.79 -16.82
N THR A 22 17.36 -8.06 -17.93
CA THR A 22 16.16 -7.31 -18.32
C THR A 22 15.10 -7.59 -17.27
N LEU A 23 14.77 -6.58 -16.47
CA LEU A 23 13.57 -6.59 -15.65
C LEU A 23 12.39 -6.47 -16.63
N GLU A 24 11.81 -7.60 -17.03
CA GLU A 24 10.55 -7.61 -17.75
C GLU A 24 9.44 -7.34 -16.73
N ASN A 25 8.95 -6.10 -16.72
CA ASN A 25 7.72 -5.78 -16.02
C ASN A 25 6.56 -6.12 -16.96
N ALA A 26 5.89 -7.24 -16.72
CA ALA A 26 4.65 -7.57 -17.41
C ALA A 26 3.60 -6.54 -16.98
N GLY A 27 3.33 -5.57 -17.85
CA GLY A 27 2.28 -4.59 -17.61
C GLY A 27 0.95 -5.29 -17.38
N GLY A 28 0.14 -4.74 -16.47
CA GLY A 28 -1.17 -5.31 -16.11
C GLY A 28 -2.12 -4.22 -15.61
N PHE A 29 -3.41 -4.56 -15.55
CA PHE A 29 -4.41 -3.70 -14.94
C PHE A 29 -4.53 -4.05 -13.46
N TYR A 30 -4.31 -3.06 -12.59
CA TYR A 30 -4.57 -3.18 -11.16
C TYR A 30 -5.90 -2.49 -10.86
N VAL A 31 -6.95 -3.30 -10.64
CA VAL A 31 -8.27 -2.78 -10.23
C VAL A 31 -8.31 -2.74 -8.71
N ARG A 32 -8.60 -1.57 -8.15
CA ARG A 32 -8.83 -1.38 -6.72
C ARG A 32 -10.23 -0.84 -6.54
N GLY A 33 -11.03 -1.53 -5.73
CA GLY A 33 -12.38 -1.12 -5.36
C GLY A 33 -12.53 -1.17 -3.84
N TYR A 34 -13.50 -0.42 -3.33
CA TYR A 34 -13.98 -0.48 -1.95
C TYR A 34 -15.46 -0.82 -1.99
N ASP A 35 -15.88 -1.84 -1.23
CA ASP A 35 -17.28 -2.21 -1.11
C ASP A 35 -17.85 -1.58 0.17
N PHE A 36 -18.85 -0.74 0.00
CA PHE A 36 -19.54 -0.06 1.09
C PHE A 36 -20.92 -0.64 1.39
N THR A 37 -21.28 -1.75 0.75
CA THR A 37 -22.62 -2.35 0.84
C THR A 37 -23.02 -2.61 2.28
N LYS A 38 -22.13 -3.23 3.08
CA LYS A 38 -22.40 -3.56 4.49
C LYS A 38 -22.73 -2.34 5.36
N TYR A 39 -22.15 -1.17 5.04
CA TYR A 39 -22.41 0.07 5.77
C TYR A 39 -23.69 0.74 5.29
N THR A 40 -23.95 0.68 3.99
CA THR A 40 -25.19 1.21 3.39
C THR A 40 -26.42 0.45 3.90
N GLU A 41 -26.33 -0.85 4.08
CA GLU A 41 -27.38 -1.68 4.70
C GLU A 41 -27.67 -1.29 6.16
N GLN A 42 -26.70 -0.68 6.84
CA GLN A 42 -26.85 -0.12 8.19
C GLN A 42 -27.29 1.35 8.19
N GLY A 43 -27.62 1.91 7.01
CA GLY A 43 -28.03 3.30 6.86
C GLY A 43 -26.85 4.31 6.84
N PHE A 44 -25.61 3.83 6.81
CA PHE A 44 -24.43 4.69 6.75
C PHE A 44 -23.95 4.91 5.32
N LEU A 45 -23.61 6.15 4.96
CA LEU A 45 -23.17 6.52 3.62
C LEU A 45 -21.66 6.81 3.58
N PHE A 46 -20.93 6.14 2.69
CA PHE A 46 -19.62 6.58 2.23
C PHE A 46 -19.72 7.13 0.81
N THR A 47 -19.17 8.31 0.58
CA THR A 47 -19.14 8.90 -0.76
C THR A 47 -17.87 9.72 -0.99
N PRO A 48 -17.23 9.60 -2.17
CA PRO A 48 -16.10 10.45 -2.54
C PRO A 48 -16.53 11.89 -2.85
N GLU A 49 -17.84 12.12 -3.01
CA GLU A 49 -18.40 13.42 -3.34
C GLU A 49 -18.91 14.14 -2.09
N SER A 50 -19.15 15.45 -2.22
CA SER A 50 -19.80 16.23 -1.20
C SER A 50 -21.29 15.86 -1.13
N TYR A 51 -21.84 15.79 0.08
CA TYR A 51 -23.27 15.57 0.27
C TYR A 51 -24.07 16.83 -0.06
N LEU A 52 -25.11 16.70 -0.85
CA LEU A 52 -25.93 17.83 -1.33
C LEU A 52 -27.21 18.06 -0.51
N GLY A 53 -27.58 17.11 0.35
CA GLY A 53 -28.74 17.21 1.24
C GLY A 53 -28.46 18.03 2.50
N ALA A 54 -29.46 18.13 3.38
CA ALA A 54 -29.30 18.79 4.66
C ALA A 54 -28.47 17.94 5.64
N TYR A 55 -27.50 18.55 6.29
CA TYR A 55 -26.66 17.87 7.26
C TYR A 55 -26.09 18.78 8.34
N GLU A 56 -25.67 18.18 9.43
CA GLU A 56 -24.84 18.79 10.46
C GLU A 56 -23.39 18.32 10.28
N ALA A 57 -22.43 19.24 10.31
CA ALA A 57 -21.01 18.93 10.29
C ALA A 57 -20.61 18.30 11.62
N VAL A 58 -19.96 17.12 11.58
CA VAL A 58 -19.44 16.43 12.77
C VAL A 58 -17.96 16.67 12.92
N GLY A 59 -17.17 16.38 11.87
CA GLY A 59 -15.72 16.60 11.92
C GLY A 59 -14.97 15.97 10.76
N GLN A 60 -13.68 16.23 10.72
CA GLN A 60 -12.77 15.56 9.79
C GLN A 60 -12.18 14.32 10.45
N ILE A 61 -12.06 13.24 9.71
CA ILE A 61 -11.57 11.96 10.19
C ILE A 61 -10.41 11.50 9.33
N HIS A 62 -9.39 10.93 9.97
CA HIS A 62 -8.27 10.25 9.32
C HIS A 62 -8.01 8.94 10.05
N VAL A 63 -7.74 7.89 9.29
CA VAL A 63 -7.25 6.62 9.81
C VAL A 63 -5.97 6.29 9.04
N ASP A 64 -4.86 6.18 9.76
CA ASP A 64 -3.57 5.80 9.20
C ASP A 64 -3.27 4.35 9.56
N PHE A 65 -3.08 3.51 8.56
CA PHE A 65 -2.51 2.19 8.73
C PHE A 65 -0.99 2.29 8.61
N ILE A 66 -0.31 2.06 9.71
CA ILE A 66 1.15 1.96 9.77
C ILE A 66 1.50 0.48 9.84
N PRO A 67 2.13 -0.10 8.78
CA PRO A 67 2.39 -1.53 8.75
C PRO A 67 3.38 -1.96 9.82
N GLU A 68 3.18 -3.15 10.38
CA GLU A 68 4.20 -3.81 11.17
C GLU A 68 5.38 -4.19 10.28
N VAL A 69 6.60 -3.93 10.76
CA VAL A 69 7.84 -4.27 10.06
C VAL A 69 8.66 -5.22 10.92
N ARG A 70 8.95 -6.40 10.40
CA ARG A 70 9.75 -7.43 11.07
C ARG A 70 11.03 -7.70 10.31
N ASP A 71 12.16 -7.74 11.00
CA ASP A 71 13.43 -8.20 10.41
C ASP A 71 13.31 -9.69 10.06
N SER A 72 13.60 -10.05 8.82
CA SER A 72 13.54 -11.44 8.37
C SER A 72 14.62 -12.33 8.99
N ARG A 73 15.68 -11.74 9.59
CA ARG A 73 16.87 -12.41 10.15
C ARG A 73 17.57 -13.39 9.20
N THR A 74 17.32 -13.24 7.92
CA THR A 74 17.87 -14.12 6.89
C THR A 74 19.21 -13.57 6.40
N HIS A 75 20.22 -14.42 6.29
CA HIS A 75 21.49 -14.04 5.71
C HIS A 75 21.32 -13.67 4.23
N ARG A 76 22.13 -12.74 3.75
CA ARG A 76 22.07 -12.09 2.43
C ARG A 76 21.96 -13.06 1.23
N ASN A 77 22.29 -14.33 1.40
CA ASN A 77 22.33 -15.32 0.32
C ASN A 77 21.10 -16.25 0.30
N ASP A 78 20.24 -16.19 1.32
CA ASP A 78 19.06 -17.04 1.40
C ASP A 78 17.81 -16.13 1.29
N LEU A 79 16.92 -16.45 0.35
CA LEU A 79 15.63 -15.76 0.28
C LEU A 79 14.80 -16.14 1.52
N PRO A 80 14.34 -15.15 2.30
CA PRO A 80 13.52 -15.44 3.48
C PRO A 80 12.20 -16.08 3.07
N ARG A 81 11.67 -16.94 3.95
CA ARG A 81 10.34 -17.51 3.75
C ARG A 81 9.29 -16.40 3.83
N LEU A 82 8.46 -16.30 2.82
CA LEU A 82 7.32 -15.36 2.83
C LEU A 82 6.34 -15.73 3.96
N LEU A 83 5.96 -14.75 4.77
CA LEU A 83 4.95 -14.91 5.81
C LEU A 83 3.57 -14.54 5.24
N PRO A 84 2.51 -15.29 5.56
CA PRO A 84 1.15 -14.91 5.18
C PRO A 84 0.79 -13.52 5.71
N GLY A 85 0.20 -12.66 4.87
CA GLY A 85 -0.16 -11.30 5.24
C GLY A 85 0.99 -10.29 5.26
N TYR A 86 2.19 -10.69 4.79
CA TYR A 86 3.35 -9.80 4.72
C TYR A 86 3.95 -9.81 3.32
N ASP A 87 4.42 -8.64 2.89
CA ASP A 87 5.29 -8.48 1.74
C ASP A 87 6.76 -8.59 2.16
N LEU A 88 7.60 -9.09 1.25
CA LEU A 88 9.04 -9.10 1.46
C LEU A 88 9.65 -7.87 0.78
N VAL A 89 10.22 -6.99 1.60
CA VAL A 89 10.86 -5.75 1.15
C VAL A 89 12.36 -5.83 1.40
N SER A 90 13.15 -5.40 0.41
CA SER A 90 14.62 -5.30 0.56
C SER A 90 15.02 -3.84 0.72
N HIS A 91 15.68 -3.52 1.83
CA HIS A 91 16.21 -2.19 2.11
C HIS A 91 17.62 -2.29 2.71
N ASP A 92 18.58 -1.53 2.19
CA ASP A 92 20.00 -1.53 2.60
C ASP A 92 20.63 -2.94 2.67
N GLY A 93 20.25 -3.81 1.72
CA GLY A 93 20.78 -5.19 1.63
C GLY A 93 20.27 -6.13 2.69
N LYS A 94 19.24 -5.75 3.44
CA LYS A 94 18.49 -6.59 4.38
C LYS A 94 17.08 -6.84 3.84
N PHE A 95 16.47 -7.92 4.33
CA PHE A 95 15.08 -8.23 4.02
C PHE A 95 14.20 -8.00 5.24
N TYR A 96 13.02 -7.44 5.00
CA TYR A 96 12.01 -7.16 5.99
C TYR A 96 10.67 -7.75 5.54
N HIS A 97 9.93 -8.29 6.49
CA HIS A 97 8.51 -8.61 6.32
C HIS A 97 7.70 -7.38 6.69
N VAL A 98 6.97 -6.85 5.72
CA VAL A 98 6.11 -5.66 5.90
C VAL A 98 4.66 -6.11 5.80
N GLU A 99 3.88 -5.81 6.82
CA GLU A 99 2.46 -6.18 6.89
C GLU A 99 1.67 -5.57 5.73
N GLN A 100 0.82 -6.39 5.11
CA GLN A 100 -0.10 -5.93 4.07
C GLN A 100 -1.34 -5.30 4.72
N PRO A 101 -1.77 -4.09 4.28
CA PRO A 101 -2.97 -3.49 4.81
C PRO A 101 -4.21 -4.30 4.42
N ASN A 102 -4.99 -4.72 5.40
CA ASN A 102 -6.35 -5.15 5.16
C ASN A 102 -7.24 -3.90 5.06
N LYS A 103 -7.71 -3.62 3.85
CA LYS A 103 -8.48 -2.41 3.56
C LYS A 103 -9.83 -2.39 4.24
N GLU A 104 -10.45 -3.56 4.42
CA GLU A 104 -11.74 -3.68 5.08
C GLU A 104 -11.63 -3.27 6.54
N ASP A 105 -10.59 -3.74 7.26
CA ASP A 105 -10.37 -3.39 8.65
C ASP A 105 -10.15 -1.87 8.83
N ILE A 106 -9.44 -1.23 7.89
CA ILE A 106 -9.20 0.21 7.96
C ILE A 106 -10.50 1.01 7.74
N ILE A 107 -11.37 0.54 6.84
CA ILE A 107 -12.68 1.15 6.62
C ILE A 107 -13.61 0.92 7.82
N ASP A 108 -13.53 -0.27 8.44
CA ASP A 108 -14.28 -0.55 9.66
C ASP A 108 -13.88 0.42 10.79
N HIS A 109 -12.60 0.67 10.99
CA HIS A 109 -12.16 1.67 11.97
C HIS A 109 -12.65 3.08 11.65
N LEU A 110 -12.64 3.48 10.37
CA LEU A 110 -13.19 4.78 9.96
C LEU A 110 -14.70 4.86 10.23
N TYR A 111 -15.43 3.78 9.96
CA TYR A 111 -16.86 3.67 10.24
C TYR A 111 -17.15 3.78 11.74
N GLU A 112 -16.48 2.95 12.55
CA GLU A 112 -16.65 2.92 14.00
C GLU A 112 -16.40 4.30 14.63
N LEU A 113 -15.28 4.93 14.27
CA LEU A 113 -14.96 6.28 14.74
C LEU A 113 -16.01 7.31 14.32
N SER A 114 -16.51 7.21 13.08
CA SER A 114 -17.55 8.11 12.58
C SER A 114 -18.84 7.97 13.38
N VAL A 115 -19.25 6.73 13.66
CA VAL A 115 -20.44 6.44 14.46
C VAL A 115 -20.29 6.92 15.91
N GLU A 116 -19.12 6.70 16.52
CA GLU A 116 -18.81 7.21 17.87
C GLU A 116 -18.91 8.74 17.93
N MET A 117 -18.50 9.44 16.89
CA MET A 117 -18.65 10.90 16.76
C MET A 117 -20.11 11.33 16.52
N GLY A 118 -21.02 10.39 16.29
CA GLY A 118 -22.44 10.64 16.01
C GLY A 118 -22.76 10.97 14.56
N ALA A 119 -21.88 10.61 13.63
CA ALA A 119 -22.12 10.74 12.20
C ALA A 119 -22.93 9.53 11.65
N ASN A 120 -23.61 9.76 10.52
CA ASN A 120 -24.24 8.70 9.74
C ASN A 120 -23.81 8.74 8.26
N ALA A 121 -22.78 9.53 7.96
CA ALA A 121 -22.12 9.53 6.67
C ALA A 121 -20.67 10.06 6.76
N VAL A 122 -19.84 9.61 5.83
CA VAL A 122 -18.54 10.18 5.51
C VAL A 122 -18.53 10.60 4.05
N THR A 123 -18.28 11.88 3.83
CA THR A 123 -18.20 12.50 2.50
C THR A 123 -16.77 12.88 2.18
N ASN A 124 -16.48 13.19 0.91
CA ASN A 124 -15.13 13.46 0.46
C ASN A 124 -14.17 12.34 0.87
N PHE A 125 -14.65 11.09 0.80
CA PHE A 125 -13.87 9.91 1.10
C PHE A 125 -12.67 9.84 0.18
N TYR A 126 -11.49 9.77 0.75
CA TYR A 126 -10.23 9.79 0.02
C TYR A 126 -9.23 8.79 0.59
N VAL A 127 -8.50 8.14 -0.30
CA VAL A 127 -7.45 7.19 0.07
C VAL A 127 -6.13 7.65 -0.52
N SER A 128 -5.12 7.74 0.31
CA SER A 128 -3.76 8.09 -0.10
C SER A 128 -2.73 7.12 0.46
N THR A 129 -1.57 7.13 -0.15
CA THR A 129 -0.41 6.39 0.33
C THR A 129 0.78 7.32 0.41
N SER A 130 1.54 7.24 1.50
CA SER A 130 2.81 7.93 1.69
C SER A 130 3.91 6.94 2.03
N SER A 131 5.17 7.34 1.90
CA SER A 131 6.30 6.53 2.33
C SER A 131 6.57 6.75 3.81
N TRP A 132 6.92 5.69 4.52
CA TRP A 132 7.31 5.80 5.92
C TRP A 132 8.73 6.33 6.04
N GLU A 133 8.92 7.44 6.75
CA GLU A 133 10.23 8.04 7.10
C GLU A 133 11.28 8.03 5.96
N GLY A 134 10.84 8.22 4.72
CA GLY A 134 11.74 8.22 3.56
C GLY A 134 12.11 6.84 3.02
N VAL A 135 11.58 5.76 3.58
CA VAL A 135 11.71 4.40 3.04
C VAL A 135 10.61 4.20 2.00
N SER A 136 10.95 4.29 0.73
CA SER A 136 9.98 4.26 -0.39
C SER A 136 9.18 2.96 -0.48
N ASP A 137 9.73 1.87 0.05
CA ASP A 137 9.16 0.53 -0.06
C ASP A 137 8.17 0.20 1.08
N ILE A 138 8.16 1.00 2.14
CA ILE A 138 7.20 0.88 3.24
C ILE A 138 6.16 1.99 3.08
N ARG A 139 4.89 1.60 2.92
CA ARG A 139 3.81 2.54 2.64
C ARG A 139 2.83 2.62 3.78
N ILE A 140 2.57 3.83 4.23
CA ILE A 140 1.45 4.16 5.10
C ILE A 140 0.22 4.34 4.22
N LEU A 141 -0.87 3.67 4.54
CA LEU A 141 -2.16 3.86 3.90
C LEU A 141 -3.01 4.77 4.77
N THR A 142 -3.40 5.93 4.24
CA THR A 142 -4.30 6.87 4.90
C THR A 142 -5.68 6.84 4.25
N ILE A 143 -6.72 6.65 5.03
CA ILE A 143 -8.11 6.83 4.63
C ILE A 143 -8.66 8.03 5.39
N SER A 144 -9.29 8.95 4.69
CA SER A 144 -9.83 10.16 5.28
C SER A 144 -11.17 10.56 4.69
N GLY A 145 -11.89 11.40 5.41
CA GLY A 145 -13.14 11.98 4.97
C GLY A 145 -13.69 13.03 5.94
N PHE A 146 -14.83 13.55 5.60
CA PHE A 146 -15.55 14.50 6.43
C PHE A 146 -16.84 13.87 6.96
N ALA A 147 -16.89 13.65 8.26
CA ALA A 147 -18.03 13.05 8.95
C ALA A 147 -19.17 14.03 9.08
N ILE A 148 -20.37 13.61 8.72
CA ILE A 148 -21.59 14.40 8.79
C ILE A 148 -22.73 13.60 9.40
N ARG A 149 -23.70 14.29 9.97
CA ARG A 149 -25.01 13.73 10.30
C ARG A 149 -26.03 14.26 9.30
N ARG A 150 -26.50 13.38 8.41
CA ARG A 150 -27.59 13.71 7.51
C ARG A 150 -28.87 13.93 8.30
N THR A 151 -29.63 14.95 7.98
CA THR A 151 -30.86 15.35 8.68
C THR A 151 -32.09 15.28 7.80
N ASP A 152 -31.94 14.85 6.56
CA ASP A 152 -32.97 14.73 5.54
C ASP A 152 -33.47 13.29 5.30
N ILE A 153 -33.11 12.36 6.20
CA ILE A 153 -33.51 10.93 6.14
C ILE A 153 -34.30 10.50 7.36
#